data_fb2b0599d4c9a76da6b57e91c1a10b0e
#
_entry.id   fb2b0599d4c9a76da6b57e91c1a10b0e
#
_cell.length_a   1.000
_cell.length_b   1.000
_cell.length_c   1.000
_cell.angle_alpha   90.00
_cell.angle_beta   90.00
_cell.angle_gamma   90.00
#
_symmetry.space_group_name_H-M   'P 1'
#
loop_
_entity.id
_entity.type
_entity.pdbx_description
1 polymer ?
#
loop_
_entity_poly.entity_id
_entity_poly.type
_entity_poly.pdbx_seq_one_letter_code
_entity_poly.pdbx_strand_id
1 'polypeptide(L)'
;MEAFAFDTTEQYLLAATGILLAVQAIYYLALYNRIHLRSRKAGRDDLHFSQELPPLSVIICAHEEVENLRRNLPAILEQDYPQFEVIVINDGEKGESEDYLTQLENRYSNLYHSFVPDSSRYISRKKLAVTLGIRAARYDWLVMTEANCCPQSNQWLRLLARNFTSRTEVVLGYSGYERGRSWLHRRAAFDSLFTAMRYLGFALAGSPYMGIGRNLAYRKSLFFDQKGFSAHLNLRRGDDDLFVNQVARRDNTRVETDPAAVVRMQPLLRTKDWREEKIGYASTARLYHGAQRWILGFETFSRLLFHAAWIATVVLAALHTHWLVAALGFLQFVFRFVMQALVINITAKDLDEKYRHYLLLPIFDILQPLQSLRWKLYCLFRDKREFLRK
;
A
#
# COMPACT_ATOMS: atom_id res chain seq x y z
N MET A 1 10.45 -49.12 -17.63
CA MET A 1 9.03 -48.98 -17.18
C MET A 1 8.88 -48.29 -15.82
N GLU A 2 9.86 -48.43 -14.92
CA GLU A 2 9.83 -47.77 -13.59
C GLU A 2 9.77 -46.25 -13.60
N ALA A 3 10.31 -45.58 -14.61
CA ALA A 3 10.25 -44.12 -14.74
C ALA A 3 8.83 -43.54 -14.88
N PHE A 4 7.83 -44.37 -15.13
CA PHE A 4 6.41 -44.00 -15.24
C PHE A 4 5.56 -44.51 -14.06
N ALA A 5 6.18 -45.17 -13.06
CA ALA A 5 5.48 -45.56 -11.85
C ALA A 5 5.25 -44.30 -10.99
N PHE A 6 4.03 -44.12 -10.54
CA PHE A 6 3.67 -43.07 -9.58
C PHE A 6 3.43 -43.74 -8.23
N ASP A 7 4.20 -43.39 -7.22
CA ASP A 7 3.86 -43.74 -5.85
C ASP A 7 2.61 -42.95 -5.41
N THR A 8 1.76 -43.55 -4.60
CA THR A 8 0.52 -42.96 -4.10
C THR A 8 0.77 -41.61 -3.40
N THR A 9 1.87 -41.52 -2.64
CA THR A 9 2.29 -40.30 -1.93
C THR A 9 2.63 -39.18 -2.94
N GLU A 10 3.35 -39.51 -4.03
CA GLU A 10 3.74 -38.59 -5.08
C GLU A 10 2.51 -38.07 -5.85
N GLN A 11 1.52 -38.94 -6.11
CA GLN A 11 0.25 -38.56 -6.71
C GLN A 11 -0.48 -37.52 -5.87
N TYR A 12 -0.59 -37.75 -4.53
CA TYR A 12 -1.23 -36.79 -3.62
C TYR A 12 -0.46 -35.46 -3.54
N LEU A 13 0.87 -35.49 -3.50
CA LEU A 13 1.68 -34.28 -3.47
C LEU A 13 1.55 -33.49 -4.77
N LEU A 14 1.57 -34.16 -5.92
CA LEU A 14 1.39 -33.50 -7.22
C LEU A 14 0.00 -32.89 -7.37
N ALA A 15 -1.04 -33.59 -6.91
CA ALA A 15 -2.41 -33.08 -6.88
C ALA A 15 -2.56 -31.90 -5.93
N ALA A 16 -2.00 -31.98 -4.73
CA ALA A 16 -2.00 -30.88 -3.76
C ALA A 16 -1.29 -29.63 -4.31
N THR A 17 -0.13 -29.81 -4.94
CA THR A 17 0.60 -28.71 -5.59
C THR A 17 -0.23 -28.09 -6.71
N GLY A 18 -0.95 -28.89 -7.50
CA GLY A 18 -1.86 -28.42 -8.55
C GLY A 18 -3.04 -27.61 -7.99
N ILE A 19 -3.64 -28.06 -6.91
CA ILE A 19 -4.74 -27.33 -6.22
C ILE A 19 -4.21 -25.98 -5.69
N LEU A 20 -3.04 -25.97 -5.04
CA LEU A 20 -2.44 -24.76 -4.53
C LEU A 20 -2.04 -23.80 -5.66
N LEU A 21 -1.58 -24.32 -6.81
CA LEU A 21 -1.36 -23.54 -8.02
C LEU A 21 -2.64 -22.87 -8.51
N ALA A 22 -3.75 -23.60 -8.58
CA ALA A 22 -5.05 -23.07 -8.98
C ALA A 22 -5.52 -21.95 -8.03
N VAL A 23 -5.37 -22.15 -6.71
CA VAL A 23 -5.66 -21.13 -5.70
C VAL A 23 -4.83 -19.86 -5.96
N GLN A 24 -3.52 -19.99 -6.17
CA GLN A 24 -2.65 -18.86 -6.46
C GLN A 24 -3.02 -18.18 -7.78
N ALA A 25 -3.39 -18.94 -8.81
CA ALA A 25 -3.83 -18.40 -10.09
C ALA A 25 -5.08 -17.51 -9.94
N ILE A 26 -6.04 -17.91 -9.10
CA ILE A 26 -7.21 -17.07 -8.79
C ILE A 26 -6.79 -15.73 -8.20
N TYR A 27 -5.87 -15.69 -7.24
CA TYR A 27 -5.39 -14.42 -6.68
C TYR A 27 -4.70 -13.55 -7.72
N TYR A 28 -3.81 -14.11 -8.52
CA TYR A 28 -3.07 -13.32 -9.51
C TYR A 28 -3.97 -12.84 -10.65
N LEU A 29 -4.79 -13.70 -11.22
CA LEU A 29 -5.59 -13.38 -12.41
C LEU A 29 -6.89 -12.63 -12.08
N ALA A 30 -7.61 -13.05 -11.03
CA ALA A 30 -8.90 -12.46 -10.70
C ALA A 30 -8.83 -11.25 -9.76
N LEU A 31 -7.76 -11.10 -8.97
CA LEU A 31 -7.62 -10.01 -8.00
C LEU A 31 -6.51 -9.02 -8.40
N TYR A 32 -5.25 -9.49 -8.49
CA TYR A 32 -4.11 -8.58 -8.70
C TYR A 32 -4.05 -8.01 -10.11
N ASN A 33 -4.46 -8.76 -11.13
CA ASN A 33 -4.53 -8.29 -12.50
C ASN A 33 -5.59 -7.20 -12.74
N ARG A 34 -6.49 -6.94 -11.77
CA ARG A 34 -7.52 -5.88 -11.89
C ARG A 34 -6.93 -4.50 -12.05
N ILE A 35 -5.73 -4.25 -11.50
CA ILE A 35 -5.03 -2.97 -11.68
C ILE A 35 -4.71 -2.77 -13.16
N HIS A 36 -4.15 -3.78 -13.83
CA HIS A 36 -3.89 -3.73 -15.27
C HIS A 36 -5.17 -3.53 -16.08
N LEU A 37 -6.23 -4.29 -15.76
CA LEU A 37 -7.51 -4.13 -16.43
C LEU A 37 -8.11 -2.73 -16.24
N ARG A 38 -7.95 -2.14 -15.05
CA ARG A 38 -8.35 -0.75 -14.77
C ARG A 38 -7.55 0.25 -15.61
N SER A 39 -6.22 0.13 -15.63
CA SER A 39 -5.34 1.00 -16.42
C SER A 39 -5.65 0.91 -17.91
N ARG A 40 -5.91 -0.29 -18.45
CA ARG A 40 -6.34 -0.48 -19.84
C ARG A 40 -7.67 0.19 -20.15
N LYS A 41 -8.65 0.08 -19.24
CA LYS A 41 -9.97 0.74 -19.42
C LYS A 41 -9.82 2.26 -19.38
N ALA A 42 -8.98 2.80 -18.47
CA ALA A 42 -8.70 4.23 -18.42
C ALA A 42 -8.06 4.74 -19.71
N GLY A 43 -7.11 4.01 -20.29
CA GLY A 43 -6.48 4.37 -21.57
C GLY A 43 -7.37 4.21 -22.81
N ARG A 44 -8.58 3.62 -22.69
CA ARG A 44 -9.58 3.47 -23.76
C ARG A 44 -10.80 4.37 -23.58
N ASP A 45 -10.78 5.27 -22.59
CA ASP A 45 -11.94 6.07 -22.17
C ASP A 45 -13.18 5.23 -21.78
N ASP A 46 -12.99 3.96 -21.44
CA ASP A 46 -14.07 3.07 -21.00
C ASP A 46 -14.49 3.31 -19.53
N LEU A 47 -13.96 4.38 -18.90
CA LEU A 47 -14.27 4.73 -17.52
C LEU A 47 -14.95 6.07 -17.43
N HIS A 48 -16.04 6.12 -16.67
CA HIS A 48 -16.70 7.37 -16.36
C HIS A 48 -15.89 8.15 -15.31
N PHE A 49 -15.25 9.22 -15.75
CA PHE A 49 -14.54 10.19 -14.89
C PHE A 49 -15.36 11.48 -14.73
N SER A 50 -15.21 12.14 -13.58
CA SER A 50 -15.76 13.47 -13.37
C SER A 50 -14.98 14.50 -14.17
N GLN A 51 -15.68 15.45 -14.79
CA GLN A 51 -15.08 16.63 -15.39
C GLN A 51 -14.97 17.79 -14.39
N GLU A 52 -15.67 17.67 -13.25
CA GLU A 52 -15.62 18.66 -12.19
C GLU A 52 -14.34 18.55 -11.39
N LEU A 53 -13.72 19.69 -11.12
CA LEU A 53 -12.54 19.82 -10.28
C LEU A 53 -12.90 20.62 -9.03
N PRO A 54 -13.58 19.99 -8.05
CA PRO A 54 -13.99 20.68 -6.84
C PRO A 54 -12.78 21.14 -6.02
N PRO A 55 -12.87 22.24 -5.27
CA PRO A 55 -11.79 22.68 -4.42
C PRO A 55 -11.42 21.62 -3.40
N LEU A 56 -10.12 21.51 -3.07
CA LEU A 56 -9.60 20.48 -2.17
C LEU A 56 -8.49 21.00 -1.25
N SER A 57 -8.32 20.32 -0.11
CA SER A 57 -7.27 20.59 0.87
C SER A 57 -6.29 19.41 0.91
N VAL A 58 -5.01 19.70 0.64
CA VAL A 58 -3.91 18.72 0.82
C VAL A 58 -3.43 18.82 2.26
N ILE A 59 -3.36 17.69 2.97
CA ILE A 59 -2.92 17.64 4.37
C ILE A 59 -1.61 16.89 4.46
N ILE A 60 -0.60 17.51 5.06
CA ILE A 60 0.73 16.98 5.28
C ILE A 60 1.06 17.05 6.77
N CYS A 61 1.46 15.90 7.35
CA CYS A 61 2.03 15.87 8.69
C CYS A 61 3.53 15.69 8.58
N ALA A 62 4.31 16.59 9.19
CA ALA A 62 5.76 16.56 9.23
C ALA A 62 6.24 16.42 10.68
N HIS A 63 7.30 15.64 10.90
CA HIS A 63 7.94 15.48 12.21
C HIS A 63 9.45 15.53 12.04
N GLU A 64 10.06 16.68 12.37
CA GLU A 64 11.50 16.93 12.19
C GLU A 64 12.01 16.62 10.76
N GLU A 65 11.22 16.99 9.75
CA GLU A 65 11.47 16.61 8.36
C GLU A 65 11.76 17.81 7.44
N VAL A 66 12.52 18.81 7.91
CA VAL A 66 12.79 20.04 7.14
C VAL A 66 13.38 19.76 5.74
N GLU A 67 14.32 18.81 5.64
CA GLU A 67 14.92 18.44 4.35
C GLU A 67 13.92 17.82 3.38
N ASN A 68 13.00 17.00 3.89
CA ASN A 68 11.92 16.44 3.11
C ASN A 68 10.95 17.54 2.64
N LEU A 69 10.60 18.48 3.51
CA LEU A 69 9.76 19.63 3.16
C LEU A 69 10.43 20.49 2.10
N ARG A 70 11.73 20.81 2.24
CA ARG A 70 12.48 21.58 1.23
C ARG A 70 12.46 20.93 -0.14
N ARG A 71 12.59 19.62 -0.17
CA ARG A 71 12.65 18.87 -1.42
C ARG A 71 11.30 18.69 -2.09
N ASN A 72 10.25 18.38 -1.33
CA ASN A 72 9.00 17.84 -1.86
C ASN A 72 7.85 18.84 -1.86
N LEU A 73 7.80 19.77 -0.89
CA LEU A 73 6.68 20.69 -0.71
C LEU A 73 6.45 21.63 -1.91
N PRO A 74 7.48 22.19 -2.58
CA PRO A 74 7.28 23.01 -3.77
C PRO A 74 6.51 22.28 -4.88
N ALA A 75 6.81 21.01 -5.15
CA ALA A 75 6.11 20.21 -6.15
C ALA A 75 4.62 19.96 -5.81
N ILE A 76 4.26 20.01 -4.53
CA ILE A 76 2.86 19.91 -4.07
C ILE A 76 2.16 21.27 -4.20
N LEU A 77 2.85 22.36 -3.88
CA LEU A 77 2.31 23.72 -3.96
C LEU A 77 2.08 24.20 -5.40
N GLU A 78 2.85 23.65 -6.35
CA GLU A 78 2.84 24.03 -7.78
C GLU A 78 2.04 23.03 -8.65
N GLN A 79 1.06 22.34 -8.07
CA GLN A 79 0.18 21.45 -8.82
C GLN A 79 -0.74 22.25 -9.76
N ASP A 80 -0.95 21.73 -10.96
CA ASP A 80 -1.91 22.30 -11.93
C ASP A 80 -3.34 21.93 -11.52
N TYR A 81 -3.89 22.69 -10.57
CA TYR A 81 -5.24 22.49 -10.07
C TYR A 81 -5.93 23.84 -9.82
N PRO A 82 -7.20 24.02 -10.20
CA PRO A 82 -7.85 25.35 -10.19
C PRO A 82 -7.92 26.01 -8.82
N GLN A 83 -8.28 25.24 -7.80
CA GLN A 83 -8.48 25.75 -6.44
C GLN A 83 -8.12 24.71 -5.39
N PHE A 84 -7.02 24.94 -4.68
CA PHE A 84 -6.60 24.07 -3.60
C PHE A 84 -5.80 24.83 -2.55
N GLU A 85 -5.71 24.24 -1.37
CA GLU A 85 -4.81 24.67 -0.31
C GLU A 85 -3.94 23.50 0.16
N VAL A 86 -2.79 23.81 0.71
CA VAL A 86 -1.89 22.84 1.34
C VAL A 86 -1.76 23.20 2.81
N ILE A 87 -2.04 22.27 3.68
CA ILE A 87 -1.99 22.44 5.12
C ILE A 87 -0.88 21.55 5.67
N VAL A 88 0.16 22.15 6.21
CA VAL A 88 1.28 21.44 6.84
C VAL A 88 1.16 21.56 8.36
N ILE A 89 1.02 20.41 9.03
CA ILE A 89 1.05 20.36 10.49
C ILE A 89 2.40 19.84 10.94
N ASN A 90 3.21 20.73 11.53
CA ASN A 90 4.51 20.38 12.05
C ASN A 90 4.39 19.78 13.46
N ASP A 91 4.87 18.54 13.63
CA ASP A 91 4.91 17.79 14.89
C ASP A 91 6.37 17.65 15.38
N GLY A 92 7.10 18.72 15.40
CA GLY A 92 8.50 18.79 15.86
C GLY A 92 8.75 20.01 16.71
N GLU A 93 9.97 20.13 17.19
CA GLU A 93 10.40 21.33 17.90
C GLU A 93 10.31 22.57 16.99
N LYS A 94 10.05 23.71 17.63
CA LYS A 94 10.14 25.01 16.96
C LYS A 94 11.59 25.24 16.53
N GLY A 95 11.79 25.52 15.25
CA GLY A 95 13.13 25.72 14.71
C GLY A 95 13.11 25.80 13.20
N GLU A 96 14.12 25.22 12.55
CA GLU A 96 14.37 25.35 11.12
C GLU A 96 13.17 24.98 10.23
N SER A 97 12.32 24.02 10.64
CA SER A 97 11.10 23.66 9.91
C SER A 97 10.06 24.77 9.95
N GLU A 98 9.88 25.43 11.09
CA GLU A 98 8.94 26.54 11.26
C GLU A 98 9.37 27.76 10.45
N ASP A 99 10.67 28.13 10.52
CA ASP A 99 11.23 29.23 9.76
C ASP A 99 11.05 29.02 8.25
N TYR A 100 11.32 27.79 7.78
CA TYR A 100 11.14 27.43 6.36
C TYR A 100 9.68 27.50 5.94
N LEU A 101 8.75 26.96 6.73
CA LEU A 101 7.31 27.00 6.42
C LEU A 101 6.79 28.43 6.42
N THR A 102 7.21 29.28 7.37
CA THR A 102 6.84 30.70 7.40
C THR A 102 7.33 31.44 6.15
N GLN A 103 8.57 31.16 5.73
CA GLN A 103 9.11 31.73 4.48
C GLN A 103 8.30 31.32 3.26
N LEU A 104 7.90 30.04 3.17
CA LEU A 104 7.08 29.55 2.06
C LEU A 104 5.66 30.10 2.08
N GLU A 105 5.04 30.25 3.24
CA GLU A 105 3.69 30.82 3.38
C GLU A 105 3.63 32.27 2.86
N ASN A 106 4.71 33.03 3.02
CA ASN A 106 4.83 34.38 2.43
C ASN A 106 4.96 34.34 0.88
N ARG A 107 5.39 33.21 0.32
CA ARG A 107 5.57 33.05 -1.14
C ARG A 107 4.37 32.42 -1.82
N TYR A 108 3.69 31.49 -1.15
CA TYR A 108 2.59 30.69 -1.71
C TYR A 108 1.29 30.96 -0.93
N SER A 109 0.37 31.67 -1.54
CA SER A 109 -0.93 32.04 -0.94
C SER A 109 -1.84 30.83 -0.65
N ASN A 110 -1.55 29.67 -1.23
CA ASN A 110 -2.26 28.42 -1.01
C ASN A 110 -1.61 27.53 0.08
N LEU A 111 -0.56 27.98 0.75
CA LEU A 111 0.05 27.29 1.90
C LEU A 111 -0.51 27.87 3.20
N TYR A 112 -0.84 26.99 4.13
CA TYR A 112 -1.08 27.27 5.54
C TYR A 112 -0.31 26.27 6.37
N HIS A 113 0.37 26.72 7.41
CA HIS A 113 1.03 25.82 8.35
C HIS A 113 0.59 26.05 9.80
N SER A 114 0.68 25.00 10.61
CA SER A 114 0.43 25.04 12.04
C SER A 114 1.27 23.96 12.72
N PHE A 115 1.20 23.88 14.03
CA PHE A 115 2.01 22.96 14.83
C PHE A 115 1.16 22.17 15.83
N VAL A 116 1.68 21.02 16.25
CA VAL A 116 1.11 20.24 17.35
C VAL A 116 1.60 20.84 18.67
N PRO A 117 0.70 21.24 19.60
CA PRO A 117 1.10 21.81 20.87
C PRO A 117 1.95 20.82 21.70
N ASP A 118 3.07 21.30 22.30
CA ASP A 118 3.98 20.47 23.10
C ASP A 118 3.32 19.88 24.35
N SER A 119 2.34 20.59 24.92
CA SER A 119 1.57 20.14 26.07
C SER A 119 0.57 19.01 25.77
N SER A 120 0.40 18.65 24.50
CA SER A 120 -0.57 17.64 24.10
C SER A 120 -0.15 16.24 24.51
N ARG A 121 -0.95 15.60 25.40
CA ARG A 121 -0.73 14.22 25.88
C ARG A 121 -1.52 13.21 25.05
N TYR A 122 -1.27 13.17 23.76
CA TYR A 122 -1.91 12.19 22.88
C TYR A 122 -1.04 10.96 22.69
N ILE A 123 -1.67 9.79 22.62
CA ILE A 123 -0.98 8.51 22.38
C ILE A 123 -0.34 8.50 20.99
N SER A 124 -1.00 9.11 19.99
CA SER A 124 -0.46 9.29 18.65
C SER A 124 -0.45 10.77 18.26
N ARG A 125 0.72 11.37 18.26
CA ARG A 125 0.93 12.75 17.81
C ARG A 125 0.56 12.88 16.31
N LYS A 126 0.86 11.86 15.48
CA LYS A 126 0.45 11.84 14.08
C LYS A 126 -1.08 11.95 13.91
N LYS A 127 -1.88 11.20 14.69
CA LYS A 127 -3.35 11.31 14.63
C LYS A 127 -3.84 12.69 15.06
N LEU A 128 -3.17 13.29 16.04
CA LEU A 128 -3.48 14.67 16.45
C LEU A 128 -3.15 15.64 15.31
N ALA A 129 -1.97 15.54 14.72
CA ALA A 129 -1.56 16.38 13.58
C ALA A 129 -2.55 16.25 12.41
N VAL A 130 -2.92 15.03 12.02
CA VAL A 130 -3.95 14.79 10.99
C VAL A 130 -5.29 15.43 11.39
N THR A 131 -5.72 15.28 12.64
CA THR A 131 -6.98 15.88 13.13
C THR A 131 -6.94 17.40 13.05
N LEU A 132 -5.83 18.02 13.43
CA LEU A 132 -5.66 19.48 13.34
C LEU A 132 -5.72 19.93 11.87
N GLY A 133 -5.03 19.24 10.96
CA GLY A 133 -5.06 19.52 9.53
C GLY A 133 -6.46 19.41 8.94
N ILE A 134 -7.21 18.33 9.27
CA ILE A 134 -8.58 18.16 8.82
C ILE A 134 -9.51 19.26 9.35
N ARG A 135 -9.34 19.67 10.59
CA ARG A 135 -10.13 20.78 11.17
C ARG A 135 -9.83 22.12 10.54
N ALA A 136 -8.56 22.38 10.21
CA ALA A 136 -8.13 23.61 9.54
C ALA A 136 -8.56 23.65 8.08
N ALA A 137 -8.78 22.51 7.42
CA ALA A 137 -9.16 22.41 6.01
C ALA A 137 -10.46 23.16 5.71
N ARG A 138 -10.44 24.00 4.67
CA ARG A 138 -11.63 24.76 4.21
C ARG A 138 -12.54 23.94 3.32
N TYR A 139 -11.96 22.99 2.56
CA TYR A 139 -12.66 22.28 1.51
C TYR A 139 -13.13 20.89 1.95
N ASP A 140 -14.12 20.37 1.24
CA ASP A 140 -14.76 19.10 1.54
C ASP A 140 -13.94 17.88 1.09
N TRP A 141 -13.15 18.02 0.03
CA TRP A 141 -12.22 16.98 -0.39
C TRP A 141 -10.87 17.16 0.27
N LEU A 142 -10.42 16.11 0.95
CA LEU A 142 -9.12 16.03 1.60
C LEU A 142 -8.21 15.09 0.82
N VAL A 143 -6.98 15.52 0.56
CA VAL A 143 -5.93 14.69 -0.03
C VAL A 143 -4.81 14.55 0.99
N MET A 144 -4.54 13.30 1.37
CA MET A 144 -3.51 12.99 2.36
C MET A 144 -2.21 12.62 1.67
N THR A 145 -1.11 13.20 2.15
CA THR A 145 0.26 12.80 1.79
C THR A 145 1.22 13.02 2.97
N GLU A 146 2.47 12.63 2.82
CA GLU A 146 3.51 12.76 3.87
C GLU A 146 4.64 13.67 3.39
N ALA A 147 5.40 14.27 4.31
CA ALA A 147 6.49 15.20 3.98
C ALA A 147 7.61 14.55 3.15
N ASN A 148 7.85 13.24 3.33
CA ASN A 148 8.81 12.44 2.56
C ASN A 148 8.30 12.01 1.17
N CYS A 149 7.15 12.51 0.75
CA CYS A 149 6.46 12.13 -0.47
C CYS A 149 6.48 13.26 -1.50
N CYS A 150 6.76 12.91 -2.76
CA CYS A 150 6.73 13.82 -3.90
C CYS A 150 5.79 13.28 -4.99
N PRO A 151 4.83 14.06 -5.48
CA PRO A 151 4.03 13.67 -6.64
C PRO A 151 4.89 13.47 -7.89
N GLN A 152 4.55 12.45 -8.68
CA GLN A 152 5.27 12.13 -9.92
C GLN A 152 5.12 13.22 -11.00
N SER A 153 4.01 13.98 -10.97
CA SER A 153 3.72 15.04 -11.92
C SER A 153 2.94 16.18 -11.28
N ASN A 154 2.83 17.30 -11.99
CA ASN A 154 1.95 18.41 -11.62
C ASN A 154 0.45 18.15 -11.89
N GLN A 155 0.10 16.97 -12.45
CA GLN A 155 -1.29 16.56 -12.71
C GLN A 155 -1.86 15.66 -11.58
N TRP A 156 -1.11 15.42 -10.54
CA TRP A 156 -1.49 14.50 -9.45
C TRP A 156 -2.88 14.81 -8.88
N LEU A 157 -3.15 16.06 -8.53
CA LEU A 157 -4.43 16.46 -7.96
C LEU A 157 -5.57 16.32 -8.97
N ARG A 158 -5.36 16.67 -10.25
CA ARG A 158 -6.38 16.48 -11.30
C ARG A 158 -6.73 15.02 -11.51
N LEU A 159 -5.72 14.16 -11.52
CA LEU A 159 -5.91 12.72 -11.69
C LEU A 159 -6.61 12.07 -10.51
N LEU A 160 -6.36 12.52 -9.28
CA LEU A 160 -7.17 12.09 -8.13
C LEU A 160 -8.61 12.61 -8.27
N ALA A 161 -8.78 13.90 -8.59
CA ALA A 161 -10.08 14.56 -8.65
C ALA A 161 -11.00 14.05 -9.77
N ARG A 162 -10.46 13.52 -10.89
CA ARG A 162 -11.30 12.88 -11.92
C ARG A 162 -12.11 11.70 -11.39
N ASN A 163 -11.74 11.16 -10.24
CA ASN A 163 -12.48 10.10 -9.55
C ASN A 163 -13.55 10.64 -8.57
N PHE A 164 -13.68 11.96 -8.37
CA PHE A 164 -14.65 12.57 -7.45
C PHE A 164 -16.04 12.65 -8.09
N THR A 165 -16.66 11.51 -8.28
CA THR A 165 -18.03 11.44 -8.77
C THR A 165 -19.03 11.67 -7.63
N SER A 166 -20.32 11.82 -7.94
CA SER A 166 -21.38 12.07 -6.93
C SER A 166 -21.48 11.01 -5.83
N ARG A 167 -21.08 9.77 -6.13
CA ARG A 167 -21.10 8.64 -5.18
C ARG A 167 -19.75 8.38 -4.51
N THR A 168 -18.69 8.97 -5.03
CA THR A 168 -17.33 8.73 -4.51
C THR A 168 -17.10 9.52 -3.24
N GLU A 169 -16.59 8.85 -2.22
CA GLU A 169 -16.19 9.46 -0.97
C GLU A 169 -14.74 9.14 -0.60
N VAL A 170 -14.17 8.07 -1.19
CA VAL A 170 -12.79 7.64 -0.96
C VAL A 170 -12.10 7.35 -2.29
N VAL A 171 -10.89 7.84 -2.49
CA VAL A 171 -10.03 7.52 -3.64
C VAL A 171 -8.69 7.00 -3.14
N LEU A 172 -8.33 5.80 -3.59
CA LEU A 172 -7.08 5.13 -3.25
C LEU A 172 -6.09 5.27 -4.40
N GLY A 173 -4.90 5.78 -4.12
CA GLY A 173 -3.80 5.87 -5.07
C GLY A 173 -2.61 4.98 -4.67
N TYR A 174 -1.61 4.91 -5.54
CA TYR A 174 -0.36 4.19 -5.30
C TYR A 174 0.74 5.14 -4.83
N SER A 175 1.54 4.68 -3.87
CA SER A 175 2.80 5.30 -3.47
C SER A 175 3.94 4.29 -3.55
N GLY A 176 4.97 4.61 -4.33
CA GLY A 176 6.14 3.76 -4.53
C GLY A 176 7.44 4.46 -4.12
N TYR A 177 8.54 3.71 -4.05
CA TYR A 177 9.85 4.28 -3.76
C TYR A 177 10.55 4.82 -5.01
N GLU A 178 11.33 5.88 -4.85
CA GLU A 178 12.34 6.25 -5.84
C GLU A 178 13.38 5.14 -6.00
N ARG A 179 14.10 5.15 -7.12
CA ARG A 179 15.10 4.13 -7.41
C ARG A 179 16.31 4.27 -6.49
N GLY A 180 16.57 3.25 -5.69
CA GLY A 180 17.78 3.13 -4.88
C GLY A 180 18.63 1.93 -5.33
N ARG A 181 19.89 1.84 -4.84
CA ARG A 181 20.85 0.81 -5.31
C ARG A 181 20.93 -0.42 -4.40
N SER A 182 20.50 -0.33 -3.15
CA SER A 182 20.68 -1.40 -2.17
C SER A 182 19.65 -2.52 -2.31
N TRP A 183 19.96 -3.68 -1.74
CA TRP A 183 19.02 -4.78 -1.59
C TRP A 183 17.77 -4.39 -0.80
N LEU A 184 17.95 -3.57 0.27
CA LEU A 184 16.84 -3.06 1.06
C LEU A 184 15.84 -2.27 0.20
N HIS A 185 16.33 -1.41 -0.72
CA HIS A 185 15.48 -0.63 -1.60
C HIS A 185 14.65 -1.52 -2.54
N ARG A 186 15.28 -2.51 -3.17
CA ARG A 186 14.57 -3.45 -4.07
C ARG A 186 13.49 -4.23 -3.34
N ARG A 187 13.81 -4.66 -2.12
CA ARG A 187 12.90 -5.41 -1.27
C ARG A 187 11.74 -4.55 -0.77
N ALA A 188 12.00 -3.34 -0.30
CA ALA A 188 10.98 -2.41 0.14
C ALA A 188 10.05 -2.00 -1.02
N ALA A 189 10.61 -1.76 -2.21
CA ALA A 189 9.83 -1.46 -3.40
C ALA A 189 8.92 -2.65 -3.81
N PHE A 190 9.44 -3.87 -3.81
CA PHE A 190 8.63 -5.07 -4.05
C PHE A 190 7.50 -5.22 -3.05
N ASP A 191 7.79 -5.04 -1.76
CA ASP A 191 6.79 -5.17 -0.69
C ASP A 191 5.73 -4.05 -0.75
N SER A 192 6.12 -2.83 -1.12
CA SER A 192 5.19 -1.72 -1.37
C SER A 192 4.28 -2.00 -2.56
N LEU A 193 4.85 -2.44 -3.69
CA LEU A 193 4.09 -2.82 -4.88
C LEU A 193 3.11 -3.97 -4.57
N PHE A 194 3.58 -5.01 -3.91
CA PHE A 194 2.75 -6.17 -3.59
C PHE A 194 1.63 -5.82 -2.59
N THR A 195 1.90 -4.92 -1.64
CA THR A 195 0.88 -4.37 -0.74
C THR A 195 -0.16 -3.57 -1.53
N ALA A 196 0.29 -2.75 -2.49
CA ALA A 196 -0.61 -2.00 -3.37
C ALA A 196 -1.48 -2.92 -4.24
N MET A 197 -0.89 -3.98 -4.81
CA MET A 197 -1.65 -4.98 -5.57
C MET A 197 -2.77 -5.60 -4.73
N ARG A 198 -2.54 -5.80 -3.44
CA ARG A 198 -3.56 -6.30 -2.51
C ARG A 198 -4.67 -5.27 -2.30
N TYR A 199 -4.36 -4.08 -1.77
CA TYR A 199 -5.44 -3.15 -1.38
C TYR A 199 -6.16 -2.52 -2.58
N LEU A 200 -5.43 -2.16 -3.64
CA LEU A 200 -6.05 -1.66 -4.88
C LEU A 200 -6.84 -2.75 -5.60
N GLY A 201 -6.29 -3.97 -5.66
CA GLY A 201 -6.97 -5.12 -6.25
C GLY A 201 -8.29 -5.44 -5.56
N PHE A 202 -8.31 -5.46 -4.22
CA PHE A 202 -9.53 -5.64 -3.44
C PHE A 202 -10.53 -4.51 -3.64
N ALA A 203 -10.09 -3.26 -3.66
CA ALA A 203 -10.95 -2.11 -3.93
C ALA A 203 -11.59 -2.22 -5.32
N LEU A 204 -10.81 -2.58 -6.35
CA LEU A 204 -11.30 -2.84 -7.70
C LEU A 204 -12.20 -4.08 -7.82
N ALA A 205 -12.08 -5.02 -6.88
CA ALA A 205 -13.01 -6.14 -6.75
C ALA A 205 -14.31 -5.77 -6.02
N GLY A 206 -14.44 -4.51 -5.56
CA GLY A 206 -15.61 -4.04 -4.80
C GLY A 206 -15.56 -4.40 -3.32
N SER A 207 -14.37 -4.64 -2.77
CA SER A 207 -14.17 -5.05 -1.39
C SER A 207 -12.98 -4.28 -0.76
N PRO A 208 -12.99 -2.93 -0.76
CA PRO A 208 -11.93 -2.13 -0.17
C PRO A 208 -11.78 -2.45 1.31
N TYR A 209 -10.53 -2.45 1.82
CA TYR A 209 -10.27 -2.80 3.21
C TYR A 209 -9.17 -1.98 3.88
N MET A 210 -8.36 -1.27 3.13
CA MET A 210 -7.35 -0.34 3.63
C MET A 210 -6.93 0.66 2.54
N GLY A 211 -6.28 1.73 2.97
CA GLY A 211 -5.56 2.67 2.13
C GLY A 211 -4.26 3.07 2.80
N ILE A 212 -3.40 3.78 2.08
CA ILE A 212 -2.13 4.31 2.59
C ILE A 212 -2.20 5.83 2.49
N GLY A 213 -1.97 6.51 3.61
CA GLY A 213 -2.08 7.95 3.76
C GLY A 213 -1.15 8.80 2.89
N ARG A 214 -0.22 8.16 2.18
CA ARG A 214 0.71 8.83 1.25
C ARG A 214 0.07 9.23 -0.07
N ASN A 215 -1.02 8.57 -0.48
CA ASN A 215 -1.76 8.89 -1.69
C ASN A 215 -3.22 8.44 -1.53
N LEU A 216 -3.95 9.20 -0.73
CA LEU A 216 -5.31 8.90 -0.31
C LEU A 216 -6.14 10.16 -0.34
N ALA A 217 -7.33 10.11 -0.95
CA ALA A 217 -8.28 11.21 -0.85
C ALA A 217 -9.61 10.71 -0.27
N TYR A 218 -10.27 11.55 0.52
CA TYR A 218 -11.60 11.26 1.05
C TYR A 218 -12.37 12.53 1.41
N ARG A 219 -13.69 12.40 1.53
CA ARG A 219 -14.56 13.49 1.97
C ARG A 219 -14.36 13.79 3.45
N LYS A 220 -14.28 15.08 3.78
CA LYS A 220 -14.12 15.59 5.14
C LYS A 220 -15.25 15.13 6.07
N SER A 221 -16.46 15.02 5.54
CA SER A 221 -17.63 14.52 6.28
C SER A 221 -17.40 13.14 6.89
N LEU A 222 -16.77 12.20 6.14
CA LEU A 222 -16.47 10.84 6.65
C LEU A 222 -15.67 10.87 7.96
N PHE A 223 -14.75 11.82 8.09
CA PHE A 223 -13.94 11.93 9.30
C PHE A 223 -14.81 12.34 10.51
N PHE A 224 -15.68 13.30 10.33
CA PHE A 224 -16.54 13.78 11.43
C PHE A 224 -17.66 12.78 11.76
N ASP A 225 -18.25 12.13 10.77
CA ASP A 225 -19.29 11.11 10.95
C ASP A 225 -18.78 9.92 11.77
N GLN A 226 -17.50 9.54 11.57
CA GLN A 226 -16.83 8.51 12.37
C GLN A 226 -16.26 9.03 13.70
N LYS A 227 -16.53 10.31 14.08
CA LYS A 227 -15.94 10.96 15.26
C LYS A 227 -14.41 10.91 15.26
N GLY A 228 -13.82 11.09 14.07
CA GLY A 228 -12.38 11.05 13.84
C GLY A 228 -11.80 9.67 14.11
N PHE A 229 -10.71 9.63 14.88
CA PHE A 229 -10.02 8.38 15.23
C PHE A 229 -10.50 7.77 16.55
N SER A 230 -11.69 8.13 17.07
CA SER A 230 -12.17 7.72 18.41
C SER A 230 -12.15 6.20 18.63
N ALA A 231 -12.48 5.41 17.61
CA ALA A 231 -12.50 3.95 17.68
C ALA A 231 -11.12 3.31 17.95
N HIS A 232 -10.03 4.03 17.65
CA HIS A 232 -8.67 3.52 17.79
C HIS A 232 -7.66 4.59 18.25
N LEU A 233 -8.12 5.55 19.08
CA LEU A 233 -7.25 6.57 19.69
C LEU A 233 -6.11 6.00 20.52
N ASN A 234 -6.31 4.81 21.10
CA ASN A 234 -5.34 4.09 21.90
C ASN A 234 -4.19 3.46 21.09
N LEU A 235 -4.26 3.50 19.76
CA LEU A 235 -3.20 2.96 18.88
C LEU A 235 -2.33 4.09 18.34
N ARG A 236 -1.05 3.83 18.20
CA ARG A 236 -0.09 4.78 17.59
C ARG A 236 -0.31 4.97 16.09
N ARG A 237 -0.79 3.93 15.40
CA ARG A 237 -1.06 3.87 13.96
C ARG A 237 -2.54 3.64 13.67
N GLY A 238 -2.93 3.64 12.41
CA GLY A 238 -4.31 3.43 11.99
C GLY A 238 -5.00 4.74 11.58
N ASP A 239 -4.23 5.79 11.35
CA ASP A 239 -4.70 7.06 10.80
C ASP A 239 -5.15 6.94 9.34
N ASP A 240 -4.60 5.97 8.61
CA ASP A 240 -4.90 5.70 7.21
C ASP A 240 -5.63 4.35 7.03
N ASP A 241 -4.97 3.25 7.32
CA ASP A 241 -5.45 1.90 7.05
C ASP A 241 -6.72 1.52 7.81
N LEU A 242 -6.77 1.78 9.14
CA LEU A 242 -7.98 1.52 9.94
C LEU A 242 -9.09 2.50 9.64
N PHE A 243 -8.78 3.76 9.39
CA PHE A 243 -9.78 4.74 8.99
C PHE A 243 -10.45 4.33 7.68
N VAL A 244 -9.66 4.00 6.65
CA VAL A 244 -10.20 3.50 5.38
C VAL A 244 -10.98 2.20 5.57
N ASN A 245 -10.51 1.28 6.43
CA ASN A 245 -11.24 0.05 6.74
C ASN A 245 -12.65 0.29 7.32
N GLN A 246 -12.85 1.39 8.04
CA GLN A 246 -14.13 1.76 8.63
C GLN A 246 -15.09 2.41 7.62
N VAL A 247 -14.57 3.25 6.71
CA VAL A 247 -15.39 4.12 5.86
C VAL A 247 -15.54 3.65 4.43
N ALA A 248 -14.56 2.88 3.91
CA ALA A 248 -14.54 2.48 2.51
C ALA A 248 -15.54 1.34 2.23
N ARG A 249 -16.31 1.50 1.16
CA ARG A 249 -17.34 0.56 0.67
C ARG A 249 -17.22 0.41 -0.83
N ARG A 250 -17.89 -0.58 -1.38
CA ARG A 250 -17.91 -0.87 -2.81
C ARG A 250 -18.41 0.30 -3.67
N ASP A 251 -19.41 0.99 -3.19
CA ASP A 251 -20.13 2.03 -3.90
C ASP A 251 -19.52 3.42 -3.75
N ASN A 252 -18.73 3.64 -2.67
CA ASN A 252 -18.13 4.94 -2.38
C ASN A 252 -16.63 5.03 -2.63
N THR A 253 -15.96 3.93 -3.03
CA THR A 253 -14.51 3.88 -3.16
C THR A 253 -14.08 3.70 -4.62
N ARG A 254 -13.15 4.55 -5.08
CA ARG A 254 -12.52 4.45 -6.39
C ARG A 254 -11.01 4.31 -6.26
N VAL A 255 -10.38 3.89 -7.35
CA VAL A 255 -8.93 3.66 -7.42
C VAL A 255 -8.36 4.48 -8.56
N GLU A 256 -7.30 5.24 -8.29
CA GLU A 256 -6.50 5.89 -9.31
C GLU A 256 -5.27 5.04 -9.63
N THR A 257 -5.03 4.76 -10.92
CA THR A 257 -3.93 3.91 -11.39
C THR A 257 -3.03 4.58 -12.42
N ASP A 258 -3.26 5.85 -12.70
CA ASP A 258 -2.45 6.58 -13.68
C ASP A 258 -1.01 6.75 -13.16
N PRO A 259 0.02 6.45 -13.99
CA PRO A 259 1.41 6.66 -13.61
C PRO A 259 1.74 8.08 -13.14
N ALA A 260 1.10 9.09 -13.75
CA ALA A 260 1.29 10.50 -13.38
C ALA A 260 0.65 10.88 -12.04
N ALA A 261 -0.25 10.04 -11.51
CA ALA A 261 -0.86 10.21 -10.18
C ALA A 261 -0.10 9.49 -9.06
N VAL A 262 1.01 8.84 -9.37
CA VAL A 262 1.82 8.13 -8.36
C VAL A 262 2.59 9.13 -7.50
N VAL A 263 2.66 8.81 -6.21
CA VAL A 263 3.48 9.56 -5.25
C VAL A 263 4.75 8.78 -4.94
N ARG A 264 5.90 9.45 -4.92
CA ARG A 264 7.22 8.83 -4.70
C ARG A 264 7.76 9.16 -3.33
N MET A 265 8.26 8.13 -2.67
CA MET A 265 9.01 8.23 -1.42
C MET A 265 10.50 8.11 -1.69
N GLN A 266 11.30 8.76 -0.87
CA GLN A 266 12.74 8.55 -0.89
C GLN A 266 13.10 7.10 -0.53
N PRO A 267 14.19 6.55 -1.09
CA PRO A 267 14.67 5.24 -0.72
C PRO A 267 15.01 5.17 0.77
N LEU A 268 14.62 4.08 1.42
CA LEU A 268 14.87 3.86 2.84
C LEU A 268 16.37 3.78 3.12
N LEU A 269 16.85 4.58 4.07
CA LEU A 269 18.25 4.57 4.45
C LEU A 269 18.57 3.44 5.44
N ARG A 270 17.63 3.07 6.31
CA ARG A 270 17.84 2.10 7.38
C ARG A 270 16.76 1.02 7.40
N THR A 271 17.20 -0.22 7.62
CA THR A 271 16.29 -1.37 7.80
C THR A 271 15.35 -1.20 9.01
N LYS A 272 15.77 -0.44 10.01
CA LYS A 272 14.97 -0.17 11.22
C LYS A 272 13.68 0.57 10.85
N ASP A 273 13.75 1.60 10.02
CA ASP A 273 12.60 2.43 9.63
C ASP A 273 11.56 1.60 8.87
N TRP A 274 12.02 0.79 7.92
CA TRP A 274 11.15 -0.16 7.22
C TRP A 274 10.50 -1.19 8.15
N ARG A 275 11.27 -1.73 9.10
CA ARG A 275 10.75 -2.68 10.07
C ARG A 275 9.65 -2.06 10.94
N GLU A 276 9.85 -0.85 11.44
CA GLU A 276 8.88 -0.12 12.26
C GLU A 276 7.58 0.16 11.50
N GLU A 277 7.69 0.54 10.24
CA GLU A 277 6.52 0.69 9.36
C GLU A 277 5.73 -0.63 9.25
N LYS A 278 6.42 -1.75 8.96
CA LYS A 278 5.77 -3.06 8.80
C LYS A 278 5.16 -3.60 10.09
N ILE A 279 5.82 -3.41 11.22
CA ILE A 279 5.26 -3.73 12.54
C ILE A 279 4.01 -2.89 12.79
N GLY A 280 4.03 -1.62 12.43
CA GLY A 280 2.87 -0.73 12.54
C GLY A 280 1.65 -1.30 11.80
N TYR A 281 1.77 -1.60 10.51
CA TYR A 281 0.68 -2.21 9.73
C TYR A 281 0.31 -3.63 10.20
N ALA A 282 1.26 -4.43 10.68
CA ALA A 282 0.95 -5.74 11.26
C ALA A 282 0.13 -5.63 12.55
N SER A 283 0.33 -4.58 13.33
CA SER A 283 -0.42 -4.33 14.57
C SER A 283 -1.86 -3.91 14.32
N THR A 284 -2.11 -3.12 13.26
CA THR A 284 -3.45 -2.65 12.87
C THR A 284 -4.22 -3.69 12.06
N ALA A 285 -3.55 -4.47 11.21
CA ALA A 285 -4.18 -5.44 10.32
C ALA A 285 -5.05 -6.49 11.05
N ARG A 286 -4.74 -6.82 12.30
CA ARG A 286 -5.56 -7.73 13.11
C ARG A 286 -6.92 -7.13 13.51
N LEU A 287 -7.07 -5.81 13.42
CA LEU A 287 -8.27 -5.06 13.78
C LEU A 287 -9.17 -4.78 12.57
N TYR A 288 -8.73 -5.15 11.35
CA TYR A 288 -9.55 -4.96 10.16
C TYR A 288 -10.86 -5.73 10.27
N HIS A 289 -11.95 -5.05 9.98
CA HIS A 289 -13.25 -5.66 9.80
C HIS A 289 -13.35 -6.32 8.43
N GLY A 290 -14.18 -7.35 8.32
CA GLY A 290 -14.46 -8.03 7.06
C GLY A 290 -13.63 -9.30 6.83
N ALA A 291 -13.95 -10.00 5.72
CA ALA A 291 -13.34 -11.26 5.35
C ALA A 291 -11.93 -11.11 4.76
N GLN A 292 -11.52 -9.89 4.36
CA GLN A 292 -10.29 -9.62 3.62
C GLN A 292 -9.05 -10.10 4.37
N ARG A 293 -9.01 -9.96 5.70
CA ARG A 293 -7.91 -10.45 6.52
C ARG A 293 -7.71 -11.96 6.42
N TRP A 294 -8.82 -12.71 6.33
CA TRP A 294 -8.79 -14.16 6.20
C TRP A 294 -8.42 -14.59 4.80
N ILE A 295 -8.96 -13.91 3.78
CA ILE A 295 -8.63 -14.12 2.37
C ILE A 295 -7.14 -13.88 2.13
N LEU A 296 -6.57 -12.77 2.66
CA LEU A 296 -5.14 -12.46 2.58
C LEU A 296 -4.28 -13.41 3.43
N GLY A 297 -4.81 -13.85 4.57
CA GLY A 297 -4.17 -14.88 5.39
C GLY A 297 -4.05 -16.20 4.64
N PHE A 298 -5.12 -16.62 3.99
CA PHE A 298 -5.17 -17.83 3.18
C PHE A 298 -4.27 -17.72 1.94
N GLU A 299 -4.24 -16.56 1.26
CA GLU A 299 -3.30 -16.30 0.17
C GLU A 299 -1.85 -16.51 0.63
N THR A 300 -1.48 -15.90 1.74
CA THR A 300 -0.12 -16.00 2.29
C THR A 300 0.23 -17.43 2.71
N PHE A 301 -0.73 -18.15 3.33
CA PHE A 301 -0.56 -19.53 3.78
C PHE A 301 -0.48 -20.50 2.59
N SER A 302 -1.40 -20.41 1.63
CA SER A 302 -1.39 -21.26 0.42
C SER A 302 -0.14 -21.07 -0.42
N ARG A 303 0.44 -19.87 -0.43
CA ARG A 303 1.72 -19.58 -1.08
C ARG A 303 2.89 -20.32 -0.42
N LEU A 304 2.97 -20.32 0.90
CA LEU A 304 3.99 -21.08 1.62
C LEU A 304 3.81 -22.58 1.42
N LEU A 305 2.57 -23.08 1.52
CA LEU A 305 2.26 -24.48 1.27
C LEU A 305 2.61 -24.92 -0.16
N PHE A 306 2.37 -24.06 -1.16
CA PHE A 306 2.77 -24.34 -2.52
C PHE A 306 4.28 -24.58 -2.63
N HIS A 307 5.10 -23.71 -2.02
CA HIS A 307 6.55 -23.87 -2.03
C HIS A 307 7.00 -25.14 -1.31
N ALA A 308 6.39 -25.48 -0.18
CA ALA A 308 6.68 -26.72 0.52
C ALA A 308 6.28 -27.96 -0.30
N ALA A 309 5.09 -27.94 -0.89
CA ALA A 309 4.54 -29.08 -1.63
C ALA A 309 5.34 -29.38 -2.91
N TRP A 310 5.63 -28.37 -3.77
CA TRP A 310 6.37 -28.62 -4.99
C TRP A 310 7.82 -29.06 -4.71
N ILE A 311 8.49 -28.52 -3.67
CA ILE A 311 9.82 -28.95 -3.26
C ILE A 311 9.77 -30.41 -2.79
N ALA A 312 8.80 -30.76 -1.93
CA ALA A 312 8.63 -32.14 -1.48
C ALA A 312 8.35 -33.08 -2.65
N THR A 313 7.49 -32.69 -3.59
CA THR A 313 7.21 -33.48 -4.81
C THR A 313 8.48 -33.77 -5.61
N VAL A 314 9.28 -32.73 -5.90
CA VAL A 314 10.49 -32.86 -6.70
C VAL A 314 11.55 -33.71 -5.98
N VAL A 315 11.74 -33.46 -4.67
CA VAL A 315 12.75 -34.17 -3.88
C VAL A 315 12.39 -35.65 -3.73
N LEU A 316 11.15 -36.00 -3.36
CA LEU A 316 10.73 -37.38 -3.19
C LEU A 316 10.77 -38.14 -4.52
N ALA A 317 10.26 -37.55 -5.59
CA ALA A 317 10.31 -38.15 -6.92
C ALA A 317 11.75 -38.38 -7.42
N ALA A 318 12.67 -37.46 -7.13
CA ALA A 318 14.08 -37.63 -7.46
C ALA A 318 14.74 -38.74 -6.65
N LEU A 319 14.43 -38.89 -5.35
CA LEU A 319 14.91 -39.99 -4.49
C LEU A 319 14.43 -41.35 -4.96
N HIS A 320 13.20 -41.44 -5.48
CA HIS A 320 12.63 -42.67 -6.02
C HIS A 320 12.95 -42.85 -7.53
N THR A 321 13.75 -41.98 -8.14
CA THR A 321 14.08 -41.99 -9.58
C THR A 321 12.86 -41.82 -10.52
N HIS A 322 11.75 -41.29 -10.01
CA HIS A 322 10.52 -41.02 -10.79
C HIS A 322 10.61 -39.64 -11.50
N TRP A 323 11.50 -39.55 -12.51
CA TRP A 323 11.85 -38.29 -13.16
C TRP A 323 10.67 -37.55 -13.82
N LEU A 324 9.64 -38.28 -14.26
CA LEU A 324 8.44 -37.66 -14.84
C LEU A 324 7.66 -36.89 -13.77
N VAL A 325 7.51 -37.43 -12.58
CA VAL A 325 6.83 -36.75 -11.44
C VAL A 325 7.63 -35.52 -11.02
N ALA A 326 8.96 -35.63 -10.93
CA ALA A 326 9.83 -34.50 -10.62
C ALA A 326 9.70 -33.39 -11.68
N ALA A 327 9.67 -33.76 -12.95
CA ALA A 327 9.49 -32.81 -14.05
C ALA A 327 8.11 -32.12 -14.00
N LEU A 328 7.04 -32.85 -13.71
CA LEU A 328 5.68 -32.29 -13.55
C LEU A 328 5.59 -31.32 -12.37
N GLY A 329 6.16 -31.68 -11.22
CA GLY A 329 6.23 -30.80 -10.03
C GLY A 329 7.01 -29.51 -10.31
N PHE A 330 8.14 -29.63 -11.00
CA PHE A 330 8.93 -28.48 -11.42
C PHE A 330 8.19 -27.61 -12.47
N LEU A 331 7.47 -28.22 -13.39
CA LEU A 331 6.66 -27.52 -14.38
C LEU A 331 5.55 -26.69 -13.72
N GLN A 332 4.91 -27.19 -12.68
CA GLN A 332 3.92 -26.44 -11.90
C GLN A 332 4.56 -25.20 -11.24
N PHE A 333 5.77 -25.31 -10.71
CA PHE A 333 6.53 -24.16 -10.19
C PHE A 333 6.83 -23.15 -11.30
N VAL A 334 7.34 -23.60 -12.46
CA VAL A 334 7.66 -22.72 -13.60
C VAL A 334 6.41 -22.00 -14.09
N PHE A 335 5.29 -22.71 -14.24
CA PHE A 335 4.03 -22.10 -14.67
C PHE A 335 3.57 -21.00 -13.68
N ARG A 336 3.59 -21.28 -12.37
CA ARG A 336 3.28 -20.29 -11.35
C ARG A 336 4.23 -19.09 -11.42
N PHE A 337 5.54 -19.33 -11.54
CA PHE A 337 6.54 -18.28 -11.64
C PHE A 337 6.29 -17.37 -12.84
N VAL A 338 6.04 -17.93 -14.02
CA VAL A 338 5.79 -17.16 -15.25
C VAL A 338 4.52 -16.31 -15.08
N MET A 339 3.42 -16.91 -14.63
CA MET A 339 2.17 -16.19 -14.37
C MET A 339 2.38 -15.03 -13.39
N GLN A 340 3.06 -15.28 -12.28
CA GLN A 340 3.38 -14.30 -11.26
C GLN A 340 4.27 -13.18 -11.80
N ALA A 341 5.33 -13.53 -12.53
CA ALA A 341 6.25 -12.56 -13.14
C ALA A 341 5.52 -11.65 -14.14
N LEU A 342 4.63 -12.21 -14.95
CA LEU A 342 3.82 -11.43 -15.89
C LEU A 342 2.90 -10.44 -15.15
N VAL A 343 2.08 -10.90 -14.22
CA VAL A 343 1.11 -10.05 -13.52
C VAL A 343 1.80 -8.96 -12.71
N ILE A 344 2.86 -9.29 -11.95
CA ILE A 344 3.59 -8.31 -11.14
C ILE A 344 4.28 -7.27 -12.02
N ASN A 345 4.97 -7.67 -13.09
CA ASN A 345 5.72 -6.73 -13.91
C ASN A 345 4.83 -5.89 -14.84
N ILE A 346 3.69 -6.40 -15.26
CA ILE A 346 2.67 -5.61 -15.96
C ILE A 346 2.11 -4.55 -15.01
N THR A 347 1.71 -4.93 -13.79
CA THR A 347 1.24 -3.99 -12.77
C THR A 347 2.32 -2.98 -12.38
N ALA A 348 3.57 -3.42 -12.25
CA ALA A 348 4.72 -2.54 -12.01
C ALA A 348 4.92 -1.52 -13.14
N LYS A 349 4.60 -1.88 -14.38
CA LYS A 349 4.63 -0.96 -15.52
C LYS A 349 3.47 0.05 -15.45
N ASP A 350 2.27 -0.42 -15.17
CA ASP A 350 1.07 0.42 -15.11
C ASP A 350 1.12 1.44 -13.98
N LEU A 351 1.78 1.12 -12.87
CA LEU A 351 2.00 2.00 -11.73
C LEU A 351 3.35 2.73 -11.76
N ASP A 352 4.05 2.72 -12.91
CA ASP A 352 5.39 3.29 -13.10
C ASP A 352 6.40 2.87 -12.02
N GLU A 353 6.31 1.64 -11.49
CA GLU A 353 7.29 1.16 -10.53
C GLU A 353 8.71 1.16 -11.12
N LYS A 354 9.68 1.68 -10.35
CA LYS A 354 11.05 1.90 -10.81
C LYS A 354 11.86 0.60 -10.93
N TYR A 355 11.35 -0.51 -10.40
CA TYR A 355 11.98 -1.82 -10.47
C TYR A 355 11.16 -2.80 -11.30
N ARG A 356 11.86 -3.75 -11.92
CA ARG A 356 11.26 -4.93 -12.52
C ARG A 356 11.68 -6.15 -11.70
N HIS A 357 10.74 -7.04 -11.48
CA HIS A 357 10.87 -8.16 -10.55
C HIS A 357 10.84 -9.49 -11.34
N TYR A 358 11.97 -9.87 -11.96
CA TYR A 358 12.11 -11.15 -12.66
C TYR A 358 12.98 -12.10 -11.85
N LEU A 359 14.30 -11.88 -11.83
CA LEU A 359 15.27 -12.80 -11.23
C LEU A 359 15.15 -12.92 -9.70
N LEU A 360 14.78 -11.83 -9.02
CA LEU A 360 14.64 -11.81 -7.57
C LEU A 360 13.25 -12.24 -7.08
N LEU A 361 12.32 -12.43 -8.01
CA LEU A 361 10.93 -12.73 -7.67
C LEU A 361 10.77 -14.03 -6.84
N PRO A 362 11.43 -15.17 -7.18
CA PRO A 362 11.30 -16.38 -6.36
C PRO A 362 11.78 -16.17 -4.92
N ILE A 363 12.83 -15.35 -4.74
CA ILE A 363 13.38 -15.04 -3.42
C ILE A 363 12.39 -14.17 -2.64
N PHE A 364 11.86 -13.12 -3.24
CA PHE A 364 10.90 -12.23 -2.58
C PHE A 364 9.57 -12.93 -2.29
N ASP A 365 9.15 -13.84 -3.16
CA ASP A 365 7.93 -14.61 -3.03
C ASP A 365 7.94 -15.53 -1.79
N ILE A 366 9.09 -16.07 -1.43
CA ILE A 366 9.29 -16.86 -0.20
C ILE A 366 9.54 -15.95 1.01
N LEU A 367 10.38 -14.92 0.86
CA LEU A 367 10.77 -14.08 1.98
C LEU A 367 9.61 -13.23 2.51
N GLN A 368 8.73 -12.72 1.64
CA GLN A 368 7.65 -11.81 2.02
C GLN A 368 6.63 -12.47 2.97
N PRO A 369 6.09 -13.69 2.73
CA PRO A 369 5.21 -14.35 3.68
C PRO A 369 5.91 -14.75 4.99
N LEU A 370 7.15 -15.21 4.95
CA LEU A 370 7.92 -15.54 6.15
C LEU A 370 8.12 -14.33 7.05
N GLN A 371 8.39 -13.17 6.46
CA GLN A 371 8.51 -11.93 7.21
C GLN A 371 7.18 -11.42 7.72
N SER A 372 6.12 -11.51 6.92
CA SER A 372 4.78 -11.16 7.37
C SER A 372 4.38 -11.98 8.60
N LEU A 373 4.71 -13.29 8.59
CA LEU A 373 4.52 -14.17 9.74
C LEU A 373 5.38 -13.71 10.94
N ARG A 374 6.67 -13.43 10.70
CA ARG A 374 7.58 -12.94 11.75
C ARG A 374 7.06 -11.65 12.41
N TRP A 375 6.56 -10.68 11.62
CA TRP A 375 6.02 -9.44 12.18
C TRP A 375 4.73 -9.67 12.97
N LYS A 376 3.86 -10.55 12.49
CA LYS A 376 2.64 -10.94 13.22
C LYS A 376 2.98 -11.61 14.55
N LEU A 377 3.91 -12.57 14.55
CA LEU A 377 4.39 -13.21 15.78
C LEU A 377 5.03 -12.20 16.73
N TYR A 378 5.87 -11.32 16.22
CA TYR A 378 6.46 -10.25 17.03
C TYR A 378 5.39 -9.38 17.70
N CYS A 379 4.32 -9.01 16.98
CA CYS A 379 3.20 -8.26 17.54
C CYS A 379 2.37 -9.04 18.57
N LEU A 380 2.37 -10.39 18.53
CA LEU A 380 1.66 -11.22 19.51
C LEU A 380 2.42 -11.32 20.84
N PHE A 381 3.75 -11.40 20.77
CA PHE A 381 4.62 -11.59 21.96
C PHE A 381 5.10 -10.25 22.58
N ARG A 382 4.97 -9.15 21.86
CA ARG A 382 5.33 -7.84 22.39
C ARG A 382 4.24 -7.30 23.31
N ASP A 383 4.64 -6.69 24.42
CA ASP A 383 3.71 -6.12 25.40
C ASP A 383 2.75 -5.12 24.69
N LYS A 384 1.45 -5.27 24.93
CA LYS A 384 0.43 -4.36 24.41
C LYS A 384 0.72 -2.89 24.74
N ARG A 385 1.44 -2.63 25.83
CA ARG A 385 1.83 -1.28 26.26
C ARG A 385 2.79 -0.58 25.29
N GLU A 386 3.62 -1.31 24.53
CA GLU A 386 4.52 -0.68 23.57
C GLU A 386 3.79 -0.18 22.30
N PHE A 387 2.63 -0.74 21.99
CA PHE A 387 1.74 -0.21 20.95
C PHE A 387 0.84 0.92 21.48
N LEU A 388 0.75 1.06 22.80
CA LEU A 388 -0.07 2.04 23.50
C LEU A 388 0.77 3.21 24.08
N ARG A 389 2.08 3.06 24.21
CA ARG A 389 2.99 4.08 24.79
C ARG A 389 4.29 4.20 23.99
N LYS A 390 4.52 5.33 23.48
CA LYS A 390 5.66 6.26 23.45
C LYS A 390 5.30 7.39 22.53
#